data_419cfde7b287b4d8d67cc72c632ec660
#
_entry.id   419cfde7b287b4d8d67cc72c632ec660
#
_cell.length_a   1.000
_cell.length_b   1.000
_cell.length_c   1.000
_cell.angle_alpha   90.00
_cell.angle_beta   90.00
_cell.angle_gamma   90.00
#
_symmetry.space_group_name_H-M   'P 1'
#
loop_
_entity.id
_entity.type
_entity.pdbx_description
1 polymer ?
#
loop_
_entity_poly.entity_id
_entity_poly.type
_entity_poly.pdbx_seq_one_letter_code
_entity_poly.pdbx_strand_id
1 'polypeptide(L)'
;MKRVVLTVITIAIGLMSQAQEIPAYYHEGEYIEKKIEQIKKNVAEVKNGVVFPYVTDGHWRDNGKQSFPLINYIGQQVNMPFTVYGGDNVFAFGSKASAMEEAEYYLNMMKEYPIIYGVKGNHDITIRNSREDSGGYTATPEIIYDHIVRPIEKYIKGVDGKCYYYWDDKKQDVRYIALDLFEDVNTSISWGVTCRFSQEQTDWLINKALKCKNKTFVIFCHAPLDPKVGGVKDVKFVHELLIAMQNREKYSCEGDVNINVDFSKCSNTIACIVSGHTHRDKSNFERGVLSITTICDARYNDDPQFKHMRRVLKTKNEQAFDIMTINTDSGVIKTVRIGQGENREWRYK
;
A
#
# COMPACT_ATOMS: atom_id res chain seq x y z
N MET A 1 -8.32 -12.66 66.83
CA MET A 1 -8.27 -11.90 65.58
C MET A 1 -8.21 -12.90 64.43
N LYS A 2 -9.31 -13.10 63.74
CA LYS A 2 -9.39 -13.99 62.55
C LYS A 2 -9.08 -13.15 61.32
N ARG A 3 -7.99 -13.50 60.59
CA ARG A 3 -7.67 -12.90 59.30
C ARG A 3 -8.59 -13.48 58.23
N VAL A 4 -9.40 -12.64 57.60
CA VAL A 4 -10.18 -12.99 56.42
C VAL A 4 -9.26 -12.79 55.23
N VAL A 5 -8.94 -13.86 54.53
CA VAL A 5 -8.24 -13.83 53.24
C VAL A 5 -9.29 -13.62 52.17
N LEU A 6 -9.28 -12.45 51.56
CA LEU A 6 -10.15 -12.14 50.41
C LEU A 6 -9.47 -12.64 49.14
N THR A 7 -9.96 -13.75 48.59
CA THR A 7 -9.51 -14.26 47.31
C THR A 7 -10.20 -13.47 46.20
N VAL A 8 -9.46 -12.59 45.53
CA VAL A 8 -9.95 -11.89 44.33
C VAL A 8 -9.84 -12.86 43.14
N ILE A 9 -10.98 -13.38 42.72
CA ILE A 9 -11.08 -14.14 41.47
C ILE A 9 -11.14 -13.13 40.32
N THR A 10 -10.03 -12.94 39.64
CA THR A 10 -10.00 -12.16 38.42
C THR A 10 -10.61 -13.03 37.30
N ILE A 11 -11.86 -12.78 36.98
CA ILE A 11 -12.51 -13.36 35.81
C ILE A 11 -11.90 -12.63 34.60
N ALA A 12 -10.92 -13.25 33.93
CA ALA A 12 -10.49 -12.86 32.61
C ALA A 12 -11.64 -13.21 31.66
N ILE A 13 -12.52 -12.25 31.39
CA ILE A 13 -13.46 -12.33 30.28
C ILE A 13 -12.59 -12.16 29.03
N GLY A 14 -12.12 -13.29 28.48
CA GLY A 14 -11.58 -13.34 27.15
C GLY A 14 -12.70 -12.95 26.19
N LEU A 15 -12.64 -11.75 25.66
CA LEU A 15 -13.33 -11.42 24.42
C LEU A 15 -12.79 -12.38 23.36
N MET A 16 -13.43 -13.55 23.21
CA MET A 16 -13.32 -14.33 22.00
C MET A 16 -13.91 -13.44 20.91
N SER A 17 -13.06 -12.74 20.15
CA SER A 17 -13.48 -12.16 18.90
C SER A 17 -14.09 -13.31 18.09
N GLN A 18 -15.36 -13.20 17.76
CA GLN A 18 -15.96 -14.15 16.83
C GLN A 18 -15.04 -14.21 15.62
N ALA A 19 -14.64 -15.44 15.24
CA ALA A 19 -13.80 -15.62 14.06
C ALA A 19 -14.51 -14.95 12.89
N GLN A 20 -13.80 -14.09 12.16
CA GLN A 20 -14.35 -13.46 10.97
C GLN A 20 -14.76 -14.55 10.00
N GLU A 21 -16.05 -14.64 9.69
CA GLU A 21 -16.56 -15.53 8.66
C GLU A 21 -16.31 -14.93 7.27
N ILE A 22 -15.88 -15.76 6.34
CA ILE A 22 -15.71 -15.39 4.93
C ILE A 22 -16.66 -16.23 4.07
N PRO A 23 -17.02 -15.75 2.86
CA PRO A 23 -17.90 -16.48 1.97
C PRO A 23 -17.41 -17.91 1.67
N ALA A 24 -18.34 -18.88 1.63
CA ALA A 24 -18.07 -20.30 1.47
C ALA A 24 -17.24 -20.65 0.23
N TYR A 25 -17.36 -19.86 -0.85
CA TYR A 25 -16.59 -20.11 -2.07
C TYR A 25 -15.08 -19.95 -1.92
N TYR A 26 -14.59 -19.28 -0.87
CA TYR A 26 -13.16 -19.25 -0.55
C TYR A 26 -12.65 -20.56 0.03
N HIS A 27 -13.53 -21.40 0.60
CA HIS A 27 -13.20 -22.72 1.12
C HIS A 27 -13.29 -23.82 0.05
N GLU A 28 -13.83 -23.52 -1.15
CA GLU A 28 -13.95 -24.51 -2.22
C GLU A 28 -12.61 -25.11 -2.62
N GLY A 29 -12.49 -26.44 -2.53
CA GLY A 29 -11.24 -27.16 -2.82
C GLY A 29 -10.10 -26.80 -1.90
N GLU A 30 -10.40 -26.35 -0.67
CA GLU A 30 -9.42 -25.93 0.36
C GLU A 30 -8.57 -24.73 -0.14
N TYR A 31 -9.15 -23.85 -0.93
CA TYR A 31 -8.40 -22.77 -1.58
C TYR A 31 -7.73 -21.85 -0.56
N ILE A 32 -8.50 -21.27 0.36
CA ILE A 32 -7.96 -20.29 1.32
C ILE A 32 -7.02 -20.98 2.34
N GLU A 33 -7.32 -22.21 2.72
CA GLU A 33 -6.50 -23.02 3.62
C GLU A 33 -5.11 -23.25 3.03
N LYS A 34 -5.05 -23.66 1.75
CA LYS A 34 -3.79 -23.84 1.02
C LYS A 34 -3.00 -22.55 0.88
N LYS A 35 -3.69 -21.41 0.68
CA LYS A 35 -3.04 -20.09 0.65
C LYS A 35 -2.45 -19.73 2.01
N ILE A 36 -3.19 -19.94 3.08
CA ILE A 36 -2.73 -19.70 4.45
C ILE A 36 -1.51 -20.58 4.79
N GLU A 37 -1.56 -21.86 4.44
CA GLU A 37 -0.41 -22.77 4.64
C GLU A 37 0.83 -22.29 3.86
N GLN A 38 0.65 -21.82 2.62
CA GLN A 38 1.76 -21.24 1.84
C GLN A 38 2.32 -19.97 2.50
N ILE A 39 1.45 -19.11 3.04
CA ILE A 39 1.88 -17.92 3.79
C ILE A 39 2.67 -18.33 5.03
N LYS A 40 2.15 -19.25 5.84
CA LYS A 40 2.83 -19.77 7.04
C LYS A 40 4.20 -20.35 6.69
N LYS A 41 4.30 -21.11 5.60
CA LYS A 41 5.58 -21.64 5.11
C LYS A 41 6.54 -20.51 4.77
N ASN A 42 6.12 -19.49 4.01
CA ASN A 42 6.98 -18.36 3.67
C ASN A 42 7.45 -17.61 4.93
N VAL A 43 6.56 -17.40 5.90
CA VAL A 43 6.89 -16.76 7.18
C VAL A 43 7.88 -17.60 8.00
N ALA A 44 7.72 -18.92 8.03
CA ALA A 44 8.63 -19.80 8.76
C ALA A 44 10.05 -19.83 8.20
N GLU A 45 10.23 -19.53 6.91
CA GLU A 45 11.54 -19.41 6.26
C GLU A 45 12.25 -18.08 6.60
N VAL A 46 11.55 -17.16 7.29
CA VAL A 46 12.05 -15.79 7.58
C VAL A 46 12.40 -15.66 9.05
N LYS A 47 13.69 -15.68 9.37
CA LYS A 47 14.16 -15.38 10.73
C LYS A 47 14.08 -13.88 11.03
N ASN A 48 14.56 -13.07 10.11
CA ASN A 48 14.48 -11.61 10.14
C ASN A 48 13.73 -11.16 8.88
N GLY A 49 12.62 -10.44 9.07
CA GLY A 49 11.81 -9.97 7.96
C GLY A 49 10.40 -9.59 8.36
N VAL A 50 9.61 -9.28 7.39
CA VAL A 50 8.27 -8.72 7.58
C VAL A 50 7.25 -9.43 6.71
N VAL A 51 6.00 -9.45 7.17
CA VAL A 51 4.85 -9.94 6.43
C VAL A 51 3.69 -8.95 6.55
N PHE A 52 3.08 -8.62 5.43
CA PHE A 52 1.92 -7.71 5.39
C PHE A 52 1.12 -7.90 4.10
N PRO A 53 -0.20 -7.66 4.13
CA PRO A 53 -1.03 -7.56 2.93
C PRO A 53 -0.75 -6.26 2.18
N TYR A 54 -0.73 -6.35 0.86
CA TYR A 54 -0.73 -5.21 -0.06
C TYR A 54 -1.92 -5.32 -1.00
N VAL A 55 -2.82 -4.35 -0.94
CA VAL A 55 -4.00 -4.23 -1.80
C VAL A 55 -3.99 -2.84 -2.43
N THR A 56 -4.48 -2.69 -3.67
CA THR A 56 -4.46 -1.41 -4.39
C THR A 56 -5.56 -1.35 -5.43
N ASP A 57 -5.92 -0.14 -5.85
CA ASP A 57 -6.86 0.09 -6.96
C ASP A 57 -8.20 -0.62 -6.74
N GLY A 58 -8.76 -0.50 -5.55
CA GLY A 58 -10.07 -1.08 -5.20
C GLY A 58 -11.23 -0.34 -5.87
N HIS A 59 -11.08 0.95 -6.17
CA HIS A 59 -12.00 1.79 -6.91
C HIS A 59 -13.46 1.65 -6.47
N TRP A 60 -13.70 1.41 -5.17
CA TRP A 60 -15.05 1.27 -4.65
C TRP A 60 -15.92 0.23 -5.42
N ARG A 61 -15.29 -0.80 -5.97
CA ARG A 61 -16.04 -1.84 -6.67
C ARG A 61 -16.66 -2.85 -5.70
N ASP A 62 -17.71 -3.54 -6.14
CA ASP A 62 -18.47 -4.49 -5.31
C ASP A 62 -17.60 -5.54 -4.65
N ASN A 63 -16.59 -6.04 -5.37
CA ASN A 63 -15.69 -7.05 -4.84
C ASN A 63 -14.74 -6.51 -3.76
N GLY A 64 -14.33 -5.24 -3.81
CA GLY A 64 -13.41 -4.63 -2.86
C GLY A 64 -13.90 -4.70 -1.41
N LYS A 65 -15.23 -4.74 -1.20
CA LYS A 65 -15.85 -4.92 0.11
C LYS A 65 -15.51 -6.26 0.79
N GLN A 66 -15.04 -7.25 0.05
CA GLN A 66 -14.65 -8.56 0.59
C GLN A 66 -13.15 -8.66 0.90
N SER A 67 -12.32 -7.78 0.37
CA SER A 67 -10.86 -7.87 0.51
C SER A 67 -10.40 -7.72 1.94
N PHE A 68 -10.92 -6.76 2.69
CA PHE A 68 -10.54 -6.55 4.09
C PHE A 68 -11.07 -7.63 5.05
N PRO A 69 -12.34 -8.08 4.97
CA PRO A 69 -12.79 -9.27 5.68
C PRO A 69 -11.87 -10.47 5.46
N LEU A 70 -11.46 -10.72 4.22
CA LEU A 70 -10.57 -11.82 3.87
C LEU A 70 -9.14 -11.63 4.41
N ILE A 71 -8.60 -10.41 4.33
CA ILE A 71 -7.32 -10.05 4.97
C ILE A 71 -7.39 -10.29 6.48
N ASN A 72 -8.47 -9.89 7.13
CA ASN A 72 -8.65 -10.10 8.57
C ASN A 72 -8.75 -11.58 8.93
N TYR A 73 -9.48 -12.37 8.14
CA TYR A 73 -9.55 -13.82 8.32
C TYR A 73 -8.17 -14.49 8.25
N ILE A 74 -7.34 -14.09 7.26
CA ILE A 74 -5.96 -14.57 7.15
C ILE A 74 -5.14 -14.09 8.36
N GLY A 75 -5.34 -12.83 8.78
CA GLY A 75 -4.64 -12.20 9.90
C GLY A 75 -4.89 -12.87 11.25
N GLN A 76 -6.02 -13.55 11.42
CA GLN A 76 -6.29 -14.37 12.61
C GLN A 76 -5.41 -15.62 12.69
N GLN A 77 -4.85 -16.05 11.58
CA GLN A 77 -4.03 -17.27 11.47
C GLN A 77 -2.55 -17.01 11.21
N VAL A 78 -2.23 -15.81 10.74
CA VAL A 78 -0.86 -15.34 10.46
C VAL A 78 -0.73 -13.95 11.05
N ASN A 79 0.30 -13.73 11.87
CA ASN A 79 0.52 -12.40 12.47
C ASN A 79 0.97 -11.40 11.39
N MET A 80 0.04 -10.57 10.94
CA MET A 80 0.26 -9.48 10.00
C MET A 80 -0.05 -8.15 10.71
N PRO A 81 0.97 -7.39 11.12
CA PRO A 81 0.79 -6.25 12.03
C PRO A 81 0.06 -5.06 11.42
N PHE A 82 -0.02 -4.98 10.11
CA PHE A 82 -0.69 -3.92 9.35
C PHE A 82 -1.01 -4.37 7.93
N THR A 83 -1.82 -3.58 7.25
CA THR A 83 -2.09 -3.69 5.81
C THR A 83 -1.60 -2.42 5.11
N VAL A 84 -1.11 -2.53 3.88
CA VAL A 84 -0.84 -1.37 3.01
C VAL A 84 -1.90 -1.31 1.93
N TYR A 85 -2.54 -0.14 1.81
CA TYR A 85 -3.46 0.16 0.73
C TYR A 85 -2.82 1.12 -0.26
N GLY A 86 -2.54 0.62 -1.45
CA GLY A 86 -1.64 1.24 -2.44
C GLY A 86 -2.23 2.38 -3.27
N GLY A 87 -3.35 2.96 -2.86
CA GLY A 87 -4.00 4.08 -3.55
C GLY A 87 -5.16 3.67 -4.45
N ASP A 88 -5.86 4.68 -4.97
CA ASP A 88 -7.11 4.53 -5.73
C ASP A 88 -8.17 3.78 -4.93
N ASN A 89 -8.43 4.30 -3.72
CA ASN A 89 -9.38 3.74 -2.78
C ASN A 89 -10.82 3.97 -3.24
N VAL A 90 -11.06 5.13 -3.86
CA VAL A 90 -12.35 5.56 -4.38
C VAL A 90 -12.37 5.53 -5.91
N PHE A 91 -13.54 5.56 -6.49
CA PHE A 91 -13.69 5.50 -7.95
C PHE A 91 -13.62 6.86 -8.63
N ALA A 92 -13.96 7.94 -7.93
CA ALA A 92 -13.93 9.32 -8.38
C ALA A 92 -14.84 9.69 -9.59
N PHE A 93 -15.79 8.86 -9.97
CA PHE A 93 -16.65 9.09 -11.12
C PHE A 93 -18.13 9.27 -10.75
N GLY A 94 -18.39 9.66 -9.53
CA GLY A 94 -19.75 9.90 -9.06
C GLY A 94 -20.05 11.38 -8.82
N SER A 95 -21.20 11.63 -8.24
CA SER A 95 -21.54 12.92 -7.66
C SER A 95 -20.70 13.18 -6.41
N LYS A 96 -20.68 14.42 -5.92
CA LYS A 96 -20.07 14.75 -4.62
C LYS A 96 -20.60 13.86 -3.50
N ALA A 97 -21.92 13.57 -3.51
CA ALA A 97 -22.55 12.71 -2.52
C ALA A 97 -21.98 11.28 -2.55
N SER A 98 -21.85 10.69 -3.75
CA SER A 98 -21.26 9.35 -3.93
C SER A 98 -19.82 9.29 -3.41
N ALA A 99 -19.03 10.28 -3.69
CA ALA A 99 -17.66 10.32 -3.24
C ALA A 99 -17.51 10.47 -1.72
N MET A 100 -18.36 11.25 -1.11
CA MET A 100 -18.39 11.36 0.35
C MET A 100 -18.80 10.03 1.00
N GLU A 101 -19.75 9.30 0.39
CA GLU A 101 -20.13 7.97 0.83
C GLU A 101 -18.97 6.97 0.72
N GLU A 102 -18.25 6.98 -0.40
CA GLU A 102 -17.06 6.14 -0.61
C GLU A 102 -15.96 6.44 0.42
N ALA A 103 -15.72 7.72 0.67
CA ALA A 103 -14.75 8.17 1.65
C ALA A 103 -15.14 7.78 3.09
N GLU A 104 -16.41 7.93 3.45
CA GLU A 104 -16.92 7.53 4.77
C GLU A 104 -16.80 6.01 4.98
N TYR A 105 -17.12 5.23 3.96
CA TYR A 105 -16.91 3.78 4.02
C TYR A 105 -15.45 3.42 4.26
N TYR A 106 -14.52 4.06 3.54
CA TYR A 106 -13.09 3.84 3.73
C TYR A 106 -12.65 4.16 5.16
N LEU A 107 -13.11 5.29 5.71
CA LEU A 107 -12.85 5.66 7.10
C LEU A 107 -13.39 4.64 8.11
N ASN A 108 -14.59 4.12 7.88
CA ASN A 108 -15.18 3.12 8.75
C ASN A 108 -14.40 1.81 8.69
N MET A 109 -13.98 1.40 7.49
CA MET A 109 -13.11 0.26 7.30
C MET A 109 -11.78 0.42 8.05
N MET A 110 -11.16 1.61 8.02
CA MET A 110 -9.92 1.89 8.76
C MET A 110 -10.11 1.78 10.28
N LYS A 111 -11.32 1.97 10.81
CA LYS A 111 -11.63 1.80 12.24
C LYS A 111 -11.86 0.33 12.61
N GLU A 112 -12.41 -0.46 11.71
CA GLU A 112 -12.77 -1.86 11.96
C GLU A 112 -11.60 -2.83 11.86
N TYR A 113 -10.58 -2.49 11.06
CA TYR A 113 -9.47 -3.40 10.77
C TYR A 113 -8.16 -2.94 11.41
N PRO A 114 -7.17 -3.86 11.57
CA PRO A 114 -5.83 -3.49 12.01
C PRO A 114 -5.26 -2.36 11.17
N ILE A 115 -4.25 -1.67 11.70
CA ILE A 115 -3.64 -0.49 11.08
C ILE A 115 -3.50 -0.63 9.57
N ILE A 116 -4.14 0.28 8.82
CA ILE A 116 -4.04 0.36 7.37
C ILE A 116 -3.22 1.59 7.01
N TYR A 117 -2.06 1.39 6.40
CA TYR A 117 -1.23 2.48 5.87
C TYR A 117 -1.66 2.78 4.44
N GLY A 118 -2.33 3.91 4.23
CA GLY A 118 -2.86 4.31 2.93
C GLY A 118 -1.88 5.13 2.11
N VAL A 119 -1.74 4.82 0.84
CA VAL A 119 -1.06 5.65 -0.16
C VAL A 119 -2.10 6.43 -0.94
N LYS A 120 -1.84 7.68 -1.28
CA LYS A 120 -2.74 8.48 -2.10
C LYS A 120 -2.60 8.11 -3.58
N GLY A 121 -3.71 7.75 -4.23
CA GLY A 121 -3.81 7.55 -5.67
C GLY A 121 -4.42 8.75 -6.40
N ASN A 122 -4.45 8.69 -7.72
CA ASN A 122 -5.00 9.78 -8.53
C ASN A 122 -6.54 9.85 -8.46
N HIS A 123 -7.22 8.73 -8.26
CA HIS A 123 -8.66 8.74 -8.05
C HIS A 123 -9.07 9.25 -6.67
N ASP A 124 -8.18 9.22 -5.69
CA ASP A 124 -8.45 9.73 -4.34
C ASP A 124 -8.54 11.27 -4.30
N ILE A 125 -7.95 11.98 -5.27
CA ILE A 125 -7.96 13.45 -5.34
C ILE A 125 -9.10 14.02 -6.19
N THR A 126 -9.70 13.20 -7.06
CA THR A 126 -10.65 13.74 -8.02
C THR A 126 -11.90 12.93 -8.12
N ILE A 127 -12.96 13.64 -7.97
CA ILE A 127 -14.31 13.20 -8.28
C ILE A 127 -14.71 13.86 -9.57
N ARG A 128 -14.72 13.11 -10.66
CA ARG A 128 -15.30 13.55 -11.92
C ARG A 128 -16.80 13.39 -11.85
N ASN A 129 -17.51 14.45 -12.16
CA ASN A 129 -18.92 14.38 -12.44
C ASN A 129 -19.20 13.49 -13.65
N SER A 130 -20.26 12.68 -13.54
CA SER A 130 -20.98 12.21 -14.70
C SER A 130 -21.39 13.42 -15.55
N ARG A 131 -21.65 13.22 -16.83
CA ARG A 131 -21.95 14.27 -17.84
C ARG A 131 -23.05 15.28 -17.48
N GLU A 132 -23.75 15.10 -16.37
CA GLU A 132 -24.92 15.88 -15.97
C GLU A 132 -24.63 17.00 -14.96
N ASP A 133 -23.50 16.95 -14.25
CA ASP A 133 -23.14 17.99 -13.27
C ASP A 133 -21.94 18.79 -13.76
N SER A 134 -22.13 20.04 -14.07
CA SER A 134 -21.15 20.93 -14.70
C SER A 134 -20.01 21.43 -13.79
N GLY A 135 -19.89 20.92 -12.57
CA GLY A 135 -18.86 21.34 -11.62
C GLY A 135 -18.14 20.15 -10.99
N GLY A 136 -17.02 19.73 -11.56
CA GLY A 136 -16.21 18.66 -10.97
C GLY A 136 -15.90 18.96 -9.49
N TYR A 137 -16.01 17.95 -8.63
CA TYR A 137 -15.58 18.04 -7.24
C TYR A 137 -14.16 17.52 -7.13
N THR A 138 -13.26 18.32 -6.63
CA THR A 138 -11.92 17.91 -6.25
C THR A 138 -11.90 17.86 -4.72
N ALA A 139 -11.50 16.72 -4.14
CA ALA A 139 -11.31 16.64 -2.71
C ALA A 139 -10.20 17.61 -2.30
N THR A 140 -10.42 18.40 -1.25
CA THR A 140 -9.38 19.28 -0.74
C THR A 140 -8.25 18.47 -0.12
N PRO A 141 -7.02 19.03 -0.02
CA PRO A 141 -5.91 18.34 0.65
C PRO A 141 -6.27 17.89 2.08
N GLU A 142 -7.05 18.68 2.80
CA GLU A 142 -7.49 18.35 4.16
C GLU A 142 -8.40 17.12 4.19
N ILE A 143 -9.36 17.04 3.27
CA ILE A 143 -10.25 15.88 3.17
C ILE A 143 -9.46 14.63 2.87
N ILE A 144 -8.51 14.70 1.93
CA ILE A 144 -7.66 13.55 1.57
C ILE A 144 -6.80 13.13 2.76
N TYR A 145 -6.18 14.08 3.44
CA TYR A 145 -5.37 13.84 4.63
C TYR A 145 -6.20 13.19 5.74
N ASP A 146 -7.40 13.71 6.00
CA ASP A 146 -8.31 13.21 7.03
C ASP A 146 -8.74 11.77 6.78
N HIS A 147 -8.80 11.34 5.52
CA HIS A 147 -9.18 9.99 5.15
C HIS A 147 -8.02 9.00 5.14
N ILE A 148 -6.85 9.42 4.63
CA ILE A 148 -5.74 8.51 4.37
C ILE A 148 -4.73 8.50 5.52
N VAL A 149 -4.43 9.68 6.11
CA VAL A 149 -3.30 9.85 7.04
C VAL A 149 -3.74 10.02 8.50
N ARG A 150 -4.74 10.86 8.76
CA ARG A 150 -5.18 11.15 10.13
C ARG A 150 -5.50 9.90 10.98
N PRO A 151 -6.13 8.84 10.45
CA PRO A 151 -6.40 7.64 11.25
C PRO A 151 -5.14 6.93 11.78
N ILE A 152 -4.01 7.11 11.09
CA ILE A 152 -2.74 6.47 11.41
C ILE A 152 -1.67 7.43 11.94
N GLU A 153 -1.98 8.72 12.08
CA GLU A 153 -1.03 9.79 12.41
C GLU A 153 -0.12 9.47 13.62
N LYS A 154 -0.67 8.85 14.65
CA LYS A 154 0.08 8.43 15.85
C LYS A 154 1.15 7.35 15.60
N TYR A 155 1.10 6.65 14.48
CA TYR A 155 2.02 5.55 14.15
C TYR A 155 3.10 5.95 13.15
N ILE A 156 2.97 7.11 12.53
CA ILE A 156 3.80 7.55 11.41
C ILE A 156 4.68 8.75 11.76
N LYS A 157 5.59 9.07 10.85
CA LYS A 157 6.38 10.30 10.83
C LYS A 157 6.29 10.92 9.44
N GLY A 158 5.47 11.95 9.32
CA GLY A 158 5.22 12.70 8.10
C GLY A 158 5.34 14.19 8.32
N VAL A 159 4.75 14.96 7.43
CA VAL A 159 4.54 16.40 7.52
C VAL A 159 3.04 16.63 7.70
N ASP A 160 2.64 17.47 8.62
CA ASP A 160 1.24 17.77 8.90
C ASP A 160 0.51 18.25 7.64
N GLY A 161 -0.68 17.70 7.41
CA GLY A 161 -1.48 17.98 6.21
C GLY A 161 -0.97 17.36 4.90
N LYS A 162 0.10 16.56 4.93
CA LYS A 162 0.69 15.91 3.74
C LYS A 162 0.45 14.41 3.73
N CYS A 163 0.31 13.83 2.54
CA CYS A 163 0.05 12.41 2.36
C CYS A 163 1.32 11.56 2.13
N TYR A 164 2.49 12.08 2.46
CA TYR A 164 3.74 11.32 2.47
C TYR A 164 4.28 11.19 3.89
N TYR A 165 4.77 10.00 4.22
CA TYR A 165 5.19 9.66 5.57
C TYR A 165 6.04 8.38 5.60
N TYR A 166 6.65 8.10 6.75
CA TYR A 166 7.31 6.81 6.99
C TYR A 166 6.96 6.26 8.37
N TRP A 167 7.15 4.96 8.53
CA TRP A 167 7.11 4.28 9.83
C TRP A 167 8.20 3.21 9.90
N ASP A 168 8.59 2.86 11.10
CA ASP A 168 9.65 1.89 11.34
C ASP A 168 9.11 0.62 12.00
N ASP A 169 9.48 -0.54 11.46
CA ASP A 169 9.54 -1.76 12.25
C ASP A 169 10.86 -1.79 13.00
N LYS A 170 10.78 -1.56 14.32
CA LYS A 170 11.99 -1.48 15.16
C LYS A 170 12.66 -2.83 15.37
N LYS A 171 11.91 -3.93 15.27
CA LYS A 171 12.43 -5.29 15.51
C LYS A 171 13.22 -5.81 14.33
N GLN A 172 12.84 -5.41 13.11
CA GLN A 172 13.38 -5.94 11.86
C GLN A 172 14.31 -4.98 11.12
N ASP A 173 14.57 -3.80 11.69
CA ASP A 173 15.34 -2.72 11.04
C ASP A 173 14.79 -2.35 9.64
N VAL A 174 13.48 -2.46 9.46
CA VAL A 174 12.79 -2.08 8.25
C VAL A 174 12.14 -0.71 8.44
N ARG A 175 12.29 0.15 7.44
CA ARG A 175 11.55 1.39 7.29
C ARG A 175 10.66 1.31 6.07
N TYR A 176 9.40 1.63 6.27
CA TYR A 176 8.42 1.77 5.22
C TYR A 176 8.23 3.23 4.90
N ILE A 177 8.19 3.58 3.62
CA ILE A 177 8.07 4.97 3.16
C ILE A 177 6.90 5.03 2.18
N ALA A 178 5.89 5.83 2.47
CA ALA A 178 4.81 6.16 1.56
C ALA A 178 5.08 7.51 0.90
N LEU A 179 5.06 7.55 -0.43
CA LEU A 179 5.27 8.74 -1.23
C LEU A 179 3.96 9.21 -1.87
N ASP A 180 3.76 10.50 -1.91
CA ASP A 180 2.65 11.15 -2.60
C ASP A 180 3.09 11.65 -3.97
N LEU A 181 2.63 11.03 -5.04
CA LEU A 181 2.94 11.45 -6.41
C LEU A 181 1.89 12.39 -7.00
N PHE A 182 0.90 12.78 -6.22
CA PHE A 182 -0.25 13.57 -6.66
C PHE A 182 -0.47 14.78 -5.74
N GLU A 183 0.61 15.51 -5.42
CA GLU A 183 0.56 16.62 -4.47
C GLU A 183 -0.29 17.81 -4.96
N ASP A 184 -0.45 17.96 -6.27
CA ASP A 184 -1.23 19.04 -6.85
C ASP A 184 -2.69 18.62 -7.10
N VAL A 185 -3.59 19.09 -6.26
CA VAL A 185 -5.03 18.83 -6.37
C VAL A 185 -5.73 19.75 -7.37
N ASN A 186 -5.04 20.77 -7.91
CA ASN A 186 -5.62 21.76 -8.80
C ASN A 186 -5.44 21.43 -10.29
N THR A 187 -4.78 20.33 -10.61
CA THR A 187 -4.63 19.92 -12.00
C THR A 187 -5.97 19.46 -12.56
N SER A 188 -6.42 20.16 -13.58
CA SER A 188 -7.62 19.76 -14.33
C SER A 188 -7.43 18.35 -14.90
N ILE A 189 -8.31 17.46 -14.52
CA ILE A 189 -8.14 16.05 -14.89
C ILE A 189 -8.64 15.82 -16.29
N SER A 190 -7.68 15.68 -17.16
CA SER A 190 -7.82 14.77 -18.30
C SER A 190 -7.42 13.36 -17.84
N TRP A 191 -7.71 12.32 -18.59
CA TRP A 191 -7.31 10.94 -18.31
C TRP A 191 -5.78 10.74 -18.13
N GLY A 192 -4.97 11.76 -18.39
CA GLY A 192 -3.55 11.81 -18.10
C GLY A 192 -3.31 12.58 -16.81
N VAL A 193 -3.19 11.88 -15.72
CA VAL A 193 -2.85 12.47 -14.42
C VAL A 193 -1.39 12.86 -14.46
N THR A 194 -1.11 14.13 -14.21
CA THR A 194 0.26 14.60 -14.04
C THR A 194 0.73 14.22 -12.64
N CYS A 195 1.72 13.37 -12.57
CA CYS A 195 2.42 13.14 -11.31
C CYS A 195 3.27 14.36 -10.98
N ARG A 196 3.25 14.76 -9.72
CA ARG A 196 4.08 15.84 -9.21
C ARG A 196 4.73 15.42 -7.90
N PHE A 197 6.01 15.70 -7.79
CA PHE A 197 6.79 15.47 -6.59
C PHE A 197 7.52 16.78 -6.26
N SER A 198 7.08 17.45 -5.21
CA SER A 198 7.54 18.80 -4.89
C SER A 198 8.95 18.84 -4.33
N GLN A 199 9.56 20.04 -4.33
CA GLN A 199 10.82 20.27 -3.61
C GLN A 199 10.67 19.96 -2.12
N GLU A 200 9.54 20.33 -1.50
CA GLU A 200 9.27 20.05 -0.09
C GLU A 200 9.32 18.56 0.21
N GLN A 201 8.63 17.73 -0.58
CA GLN A 201 8.65 16.28 -0.40
C GLN A 201 10.04 15.69 -0.70
N THR A 202 10.74 16.23 -1.69
CA THR A 202 12.11 15.83 -2.01
C THR A 202 13.06 16.08 -0.85
N ASP A 203 13.00 17.26 -0.26
CA ASP A 203 13.82 17.62 0.89
C ASP A 203 13.48 16.78 2.11
N TRP A 204 12.19 16.50 2.34
CA TRP A 204 11.75 15.58 3.38
C TRP A 204 12.26 14.16 3.12
N LEU A 205 12.15 13.66 1.89
CA LEU A 205 12.62 12.33 1.52
C LEU A 205 14.11 12.18 1.84
N ILE A 206 14.95 13.10 1.36
CA ILE A 206 16.40 13.07 1.54
C ILE A 206 16.80 13.29 2.99
N ASN A 207 16.24 14.33 3.65
CA ASN A 207 16.71 14.81 4.94
C ASN A 207 16.02 14.17 6.15
N LYS A 208 14.91 13.44 5.94
CA LYS A 208 14.15 12.78 7.00
C LYS A 208 13.94 11.29 6.73
N ALA A 209 13.25 10.94 5.63
CA ALA A 209 12.86 9.55 5.39
C ALA A 209 14.07 8.64 5.10
N LEU A 210 15.02 9.08 4.26
CA LEU A 210 16.23 8.31 3.93
C LEU A 210 17.36 8.51 4.95
N LYS A 211 17.25 9.50 5.85
CA LYS A 211 18.31 9.84 6.82
C LYS A 211 18.27 8.93 8.05
N CYS A 212 18.73 7.73 7.89
CA CYS A 212 18.95 6.75 8.96
C CYS A 212 20.15 5.85 8.60
N LYS A 213 20.42 4.85 9.43
CA LYS A 213 21.54 3.93 9.21
C LYS A 213 21.06 2.49 9.33
N ASN A 214 21.62 1.62 8.49
CA ASN A 214 21.43 0.17 8.54
C ASN A 214 19.94 -0.27 8.45
N LYS A 215 19.14 0.46 7.69
CA LYS A 215 17.74 0.13 7.46
C LYS A 215 17.54 -0.49 6.09
N THR A 216 16.59 -1.42 6.04
CA THR A 216 16.02 -1.90 4.79
C THR A 216 14.76 -1.08 4.50
N PHE A 217 14.69 -0.47 3.32
CA PHE A 217 13.53 0.32 2.90
C PHE A 217 12.57 -0.50 2.06
N VAL A 218 11.28 -0.39 2.37
CA VAL A 218 10.17 -0.79 1.52
C VAL A 218 9.42 0.49 1.18
N ILE A 219 9.36 0.84 -0.09
CA ILE A 219 8.82 2.12 -0.55
C ILE A 219 7.50 1.87 -1.26
N PHE A 220 6.49 2.66 -0.94
CA PHE A 220 5.17 2.59 -1.54
C PHE A 220 4.86 3.91 -2.23
N CYS A 221 4.34 3.82 -3.44
CA CYS A 221 3.76 4.94 -4.18
C CYS A 221 2.64 4.38 -5.07
N HIS A 222 1.62 5.18 -5.37
CA HIS A 222 0.53 4.68 -6.19
C HIS A 222 0.98 4.46 -7.64
N ALA A 223 1.40 5.51 -8.33
CA ALA A 223 1.98 5.36 -9.67
C ALA A 223 3.43 4.86 -9.61
N PRO A 224 3.86 3.99 -10.53
CA PRO A 224 5.24 3.51 -10.56
C PRO A 224 6.24 4.63 -10.83
N LEU A 225 7.39 4.58 -10.16
CA LEU A 225 8.53 5.48 -10.41
C LEU A 225 9.38 5.00 -11.59
N ASP A 226 9.45 3.69 -11.81
CA ASP A 226 10.25 3.06 -12.85
C ASP A 226 9.51 3.03 -14.20
N PRO A 227 10.02 3.69 -15.24
CA PRO A 227 9.38 3.70 -16.57
C PRO A 227 9.15 2.32 -17.18
N LYS A 228 9.99 1.32 -16.87
CA LYS A 228 9.88 -0.03 -17.41
C LYS A 228 8.68 -0.81 -16.92
N VAL A 229 8.15 -0.44 -15.76
CA VAL A 229 6.91 -1.03 -15.25
C VAL A 229 5.69 -0.12 -15.40
N GLY A 230 5.84 1.00 -16.11
CA GLY A 230 4.77 1.95 -16.40
C GLY A 230 4.88 3.27 -15.64
N GLY A 231 6.07 3.59 -15.16
CA GLY A 231 6.36 4.83 -14.44
C GLY A 231 6.16 6.07 -15.30
N VAL A 232 5.82 7.16 -14.65
CA VAL A 232 5.56 8.46 -15.25
C VAL A 232 6.86 9.26 -15.36
N LYS A 233 7.09 9.90 -16.50
CA LYS A 233 8.35 10.61 -16.79
C LYS A 233 8.63 11.74 -15.81
N ASP A 234 7.60 12.47 -15.39
CA ASP A 234 7.72 13.66 -14.54
C ASP A 234 8.32 13.38 -13.16
N VAL A 235 8.24 12.15 -12.70
CA VAL A 235 8.79 11.71 -11.39
C VAL A 235 9.94 10.71 -11.52
N LYS A 236 10.48 10.54 -12.73
CA LYS A 236 11.61 9.62 -12.98
C LYS A 236 12.84 9.96 -12.13
N PHE A 237 13.07 11.23 -11.83
CA PHE A 237 14.19 11.67 -11.00
C PHE A 237 14.15 11.07 -9.59
N VAL A 238 12.97 10.77 -9.05
CA VAL A 238 12.83 10.09 -7.75
C VAL A 238 13.38 8.66 -7.83
N HIS A 239 13.09 7.95 -8.93
CA HIS A 239 13.67 6.62 -9.17
C HIS A 239 15.20 6.67 -9.29
N GLU A 240 15.72 7.63 -10.03
CA GLU A 240 17.15 7.86 -10.19
C GLU A 240 17.84 8.22 -8.87
N LEU A 241 17.21 9.06 -8.04
CA LEU A 241 17.66 9.38 -6.68
C LEU A 241 17.77 8.12 -5.81
N LEU A 242 16.76 7.26 -5.85
CA LEU A 242 16.74 6.00 -5.09
C LEU A 242 17.79 5.01 -5.59
N ILE A 243 18.02 4.94 -6.91
CA ILE A 243 19.11 4.17 -7.51
C ILE A 243 20.48 4.71 -7.02
N ALA A 244 20.68 6.02 -7.02
CA ALA A 244 21.93 6.62 -6.54
C ALA A 244 22.16 6.31 -5.04
N MET A 245 21.11 6.37 -4.22
CA MET A 245 21.21 5.96 -2.82
C MET A 245 21.59 4.48 -2.67
N GLN A 246 20.94 3.59 -3.42
CA GLN A 246 21.21 2.16 -3.40
C GLN A 246 22.67 1.85 -3.77
N ASN A 247 23.23 2.59 -4.72
CA ASN A 247 24.59 2.40 -5.22
C ASN A 247 25.65 3.24 -4.50
N ARG A 248 25.29 4.04 -3.49
CA ARG A 248 26.19 4.94 -2.73
C ARG A 248 26.82 6.01 -3.64
N GLU A 249 26.07 6.50 -4.59
CA GLU A 249 26.50 7.50 -5.57
C GLU A 249 26.10 8.91 -5.14
N LYS A 250 26.69 9.91 -5.78
CA LYS A 250 26.18 11.28 -5.77
C LYS A 250 25.06 11.41 -6.77
N TYR A 251 24.08 12.24 -6.44
CA TYR A 251 23.00 12.56 -7.35
C TYR A 251 22.73 14.05 -7.36
N SER A 252 22.61 14.60 -8.55
CA SER A 252 22.21 16.00 -8.75
C SER A 252 21.23 16.10 -9.92
N CYS A 253 20.22 16.92 -9.78
CA CYS A 253 19.38 17.38 -10.88
C CYS A 253 18.94 18.83 -10.62
N GLU A 254 18.66 19.54 -11.71
CA GLU A 254 18.18 20.92 -11.70
C GLU A 254 16.93 20.98 -12.57
N GLY A 255 15.95 21.81 -12.19
CA GLY A 255 14.69 21.98 -12.91
C GLY A 255 13.56 22.34 -11.96
N ASP A 256 12.42 21.69 -12.09
CA ASP A 256 11.27 21.87 -11.19
C ASP A 256 11.61 21.50 -9.74
N VAL A 257 12.58 20.61 -9.57
CA VAL A 257 13.16 20.21 -8.29
C VAL A 257 14.69 20.27 -8.42
N ASN A 258 15.33 20.83 -7.38
CA ASN A 258 16.79 20.93 -7.32
C ASN A 258 17.34 19.97 -6.28
N ILE A 259 18.19 19.04 -6.69
CA ILE A 259 18.80 18.04 -5.84
C ILE A 259 20.31 18.10 -5.98
N ASN A 260 21.00 18.06 -4.83
CA ASN A 260 22.45 17.82 -4.77
C ASN A 260 22.73 17.05 -3.47
N VAL A 261 22.94 15.75 -3.61
CA VAL A 261 23.10 14.84 -2.46
C VAL A 261 24.24 13.85 -2.70
N ASP A 262 24.96 13.52 -1.63
CA ASP A 262 26.03 12.54 -1.60
C ASP A 262 25.63 11.35 -0.73
N PHE A 263 25.36 10.19 -1.34
CA PHE A 263 25.03 8.96 -0.66
C PHE A 263 26.24 8.03 -0.40
N SER A 264 27.48 8.48 -0.65
CA SER A 264 28.69 7.64 -0.49
C SER A 264 28.82 6.98 0.88
N LYS A 265 28.23 7.57 1.93
CA LYS A 265 28.23 7.05 3.31
C LYS A 265 26.90 6.38 3.71
N CYS A 266 26.00 6.16 2.77
CA CYS A 266 24.73 5.50 3.04
C CYS A 266 24.94 4.02 3.36
N SER A 267 24.36 3.54 4.46
CA SER A 267 24.38 2.12 4.85
C SER A 267 23.02 1.42 4.70
N ASN A 268 22.05 2.12 4.15
CA ASN A 268 20.70 1.59 3.94
C ASN A 268 20.61 0.79 2.64
N THR A 269 19.58 -0.06 2.52
CA THR A 269 19.31 -0.88 1.33
C THR A 269 17.83 -0.76 0.98
N ILE A 270 17.50 -0.68 -0.30
CA ILE A 270 16.11 -0.75 -0.78
C ILE A 270 15.78 -2.21 -1.07
N ALA A 271 14.74 -2.74 -0.42
CA ALA A 271 14.20 -4.05 -0.76
C ALA A 271 13.37 -3.98 -2.03
N CYS A 272 12.41 -3.07 -2.07
CA CYS A 272 11.58 -2.86 -3.26
C CYS A 272 10.83 -1.52 -3.19
N ILE A 273 10.34 -1.11 -4.37
CA ILE A 273 9.31 -0.09 -4.56
C ILE A 273 8.06 -0.83 -5.03
N VAL A 274 6.93 -0.66 -4.35
CA VAL A 274 5.67 -1.34 -4.66
C VAL A 274 4.62 -0.31 -5.07
N SER A 275 3.93 -0.57 -6.17
CA SER A 275 2.99 0.37 -6.79
C SER A 275 1.75 -0.34 -7.35
N GLY A 276 0.68 0.44 -7.54
CA GLY A 276 -0.55 0.06 -8.25
C GLY A 276 -0.67 0.76 -9.61
N HIS A 277 -1.78 1.49 -9.83
CA HIS A 277 -2.06 2.39 -10.94
C HIS A 277 -2.12 1.75 -12.34
N THR A 278 -1.17 0.92 -12.68
CA THR A 278 -1.10 0.29 -14.01
C THR A 278 -2.06 -0.88 -14.18
N HIS A 279 -2.64 -1.35 -13.08
CA HIS A 279 -3.51 -2.54 -13.02
C HIS A 279 -2.87 -3.79 -13.64
N ARG A 280 -1.55 -3.94 -13.55
CA ARG A 280 -0.80 -5.04 -14.15
C ARG A 280 0.30 -5.54 -13.23
N ASP A 281 0.43 -6.85 -13.19
CA ASP A 281 1.57 -7.51 -12.55
C ASP A 281 2.83 -7.34 -13.43
N LYS A 282 3.73 -6.47 -13.01
CA LYS A 282 5.03 -6.28 -13.63
C LYS A 282 6.11 -6.12 -12.57
N SER A 283 7.33 -6.35 -12.95
CA SER A 283 8.50 -6.02 -12.15
C SER A 283 9.71 -5.71 -13.03
N ASN A 284 10.58 -4.88 -12.51
CA ASN A 284 11.88 -4.61 -13.11
C ASN A 284 12.92 -4.47 -12.01
N PHE A 285 14.12 -4.99 -12.25
CA PHE A 285 15.27 -4.83 -11.37
C PHE A 285 16.33 -4.01 -12.10
N GLU A 286 16.55 -2.81 -11.65
CA GLU A 286 17.48 -1.88 -12.28
C GLU A 286 18.48 -1.34 -11.27
N ARG A 287 19.78 -1.57 -11.52
CA ARG A 287 20.89 -1.07 -10.71
C ARG A 287 20.67 -1.25 -9.20
N GLY A 288 20.21 -2.43 -8.79
CA GLY A 288 20.01 -2.77 -7.39
C GLY A 288 18.66 -2.33 -6.78
N VAL A 289 17.77 -1.73 -7.56
CA VAL A 289 16.43 -1.35 -7.13
C VAL A 289 15.39 -2.22 -7.83
N LEU A 290 14.55 -2.89 -7.05
CA LEU A 290 13.44 -3.70 -7.51
C LEU A 290 12.15 -2.87 -7.48
N SER A 291 11.54 -2.68 -8.65
CA SER A 291 10.23 -2.05 -8.81
C SER A 291 9.18 -3.12 -9.10
N ILE A 292 8.07 -3.11 -8.37
CA ILE A 292 6.98 -4.08 -8.48
C ILE A 292 5.68 -3.32 -8.68
N THR A 293 4.91 -3.68 -9.71
CA THR A 293 3.50 -3.30 -9.81
C THR A 293 2.62 -4.52 -9.61
N THR A 294 1.39 -4.30 -9.15
CA THR A 294 0.42 -5.36 -8.94
C THR A 294 -0.89 -5.05 -9.64
N ILE A 295 -1.62 -6.10 -9.98
CA ILE A 295 -2.94 -5.99 -10.58
C ILE A 295 -3.89 -5.32 -9.59
N CYS A 296 -4.87 -4.57 -10.09
CA CYS A 296 -5.89 -3.92 -9.27
C CYS A 296 -6.79 -4.94 -8.56
N ASP A 297 -7.27 -4.59 -7.38
CA ASP A 297 -8.30 -5.38 -6.68
C ASP A 297 -9.68 -5.19 -7.31
N ALA A 298 -9.93 -4.04 -7.94
CA ALA A 298 -11.19 -3.73 -8.59
C ALA A 298 -11.56 -4.69 -9.74
N ARG A 299 -12.85 -5.01 -9.81
CA ARG A 299 -13.42 -5.78 -10.91
C ARG A 299 -13.74 -4.91 -12.12
N TYR A 300 -13.29 -5.32 -13.30
CA TYR A 300 -13.57 -4.67 -14.59
C TYR A 300 -14.09 -5.71 -15.59
N ASN A 301 -15.40 -6.04 -15.52
CA ASN A 301 -15.96 -7.10 -16.36
C ASN A 301 -16.36 -6.65 -17.76
N ASP A 302 -16.80 -5.41 -17.90
CA ASP A 302 -17.57 -4.97 -19.04
C ASP A 302 -16.74 -4.15 -20.06
N ASP A 303 -15.51 -3.80 -19.72
CA ASP A 303 -14.63 -3.04 -20.60
C ASP A 303 -13.67 -3.97 -21.35
N PRO A 304 -13.73 -3.99 -22.70
CA PRO A 304 -12.86 -4.83 -23.53
C PRO A 304 -11.35 -4.58 -23.35
N GLN A 305 -10.96 -3.35 -23.02
CA GLN A 305 -9.54 -3.03 -22.81
C GLN A 305 -9.01 -3.62 -21.48
N PHE A 306 -9.87 -3.97 -20.54
CA PHE A 306 -9.52 -4.54 -19.25
C PHE A 306 -9.80 -6.04 -19.13
N LYS A 307 -9.78 -6.77 -20.25
CA LYS A 307 -10.03 -8.24 -20.26
C LYS A 307 -9.17 -9.01 -19.26
N HIS A 308 -7.94 -8.58 -19.02
CA HIS A 308 -7.02 -9.19 -18.06
C HIS A 308 -7.43 -8.96 -16.59
N MET A 309 -8.33 -8.02 -16.33
CA MET A 309 -8.84 -7.71 -14.99
C MET A 309 -10.25 -8.25 -14.75
N ARG A 310 -10.77 -9.11 -15.64
CA ARG A 310 -12.07 -9.72 -15.44
C ARG A 310 -12.08 -10.59 -14.20
N ARG A 311 -13.05 -10.37 -13.35
CA ARG A 311 -13.31 -11.16 -12.16
C ARG A 311 -14.69 -11.77 -12.22
N VAL A 312 -14.83 -12.95 -11.66
CA VAL A 312 -16.13 -13.58 -11.47
C VAL A 312 -16.51 -13.41 -10.00
N LEU A 313 -17.57 -12.66 -9.75
CA LEU A 313 -18.09 -12.46 -8.40
C LEU A 313 -18.51 -13.78 -7.76
N LYS A 314 -18.44 -13.86 -6.45
CA LYS A 314 -18.78 -15.05 -5.65
C LYS A 314 -17.94 -16.28 -6.05
N THR A 315 -16.69 -16.05 -6.40
CA THR A 315 -15.70 -17.11 -6.62
C THR A 315 -14.39 -16.73 -5.95
N LYS A 316 -13.53 -17.73 -5.74
CA LYS A 316 -12.19 -17.55 -5.18
C LYS A 316 -11.30 -16.59 -5.98
N ASN A 317 -11.70 -16.19 -7.19
CA ASN A 317 -10.95 -15.31 -8.07
C ASN A 317 -11.49 -13.88 -8.12
N GLU A 318 -12.45 -13.51 -7.27
CA GLU A 318 -13.05 -12.18 -7.32
C GLU A 318 -12.12 -11.07 -6.80
N GLN A 319 -11.20 -11.37 -5.89
CA GLN A 319 -10.18 -10.44 -5.39
C GLN A 319 -8.87 -10.53 -6.19
N ALA A 320 -7.97 -9.57 -5.95
CA ALA A 320 -6.57 -9.65 -6.34
C ALA A 320 -5.69 -8.79 -5.42
N PHE A 321 -5.16 -9.39 -4.37
CA PHE A 321 -4.18 -8.74 -3.50
C PHE A 321 -3.06 -9.71 -3.12
N ASP A 322 -1.95 -9.18 -2.64
CA ASP A 322 -0.77 -9.94 -2.29
C ASP A 322 -0.54 -9.97 -0.78
N ILE A 323 -0.22 -11.14 -0.22
CA ILE A 323 0.44 -11.21 1.08
C ILE A 323 1.94 -11.25 0.81
N MET A 324 2.61 -10.15 1.12
CA MET A 324 4.03 -9.98 0.90
C MET A 324 4.84 -10.47 2.10
N THR A 325 5.90 -11.23 1.83
CA THR A 325 6.89 -11.66 2.82
C THR A 325 8.26 -11.21 2.35
N ILE A 326 8.97 -10.44 3.17
CA ILE A 326 10.31 -9.91 2.84
C ILE A 326 11.29 -10.46 3.85
N ASN A 327 12.23 -11.29 3.41
CA ASN A 327 13.32 -11.80 4.23
C ASN A 327 14.52 -10.86 4.10
N THR A 328 14.83 -10.13 5.17
CA THR A 328 15.91 -9.14 5.16
C THR A 328 17.31 -9.76 5.24
N ASP A 329 17.43 -10.99 5.68
CA ASP A 329 18.72 -11.71 5.71
C ASP A 329 19.11 -12.20 4.31
N SER A 330 18.21 -12.93 3.65
CA SER A 330 18.46 -13.53 2.34
C SER A 330 18.24 -12.59 1.16
N GLY A 331 17.57 -11.46 1.37
CA GLY A 331 17.16 -10.55 0.31
C GLY A 331 16.06 -11.09 -0.59
N VAL A 332 15.27 -12.04 -0.12
CA VAL A 332 14.17 -12.65 -0.89
C VAL A 332 12.84 -12.01 -0.54
N ILE A 333 12.06 -11.69 -1.56
CA ILE A 333 10.68 -11.23 -1.45
C ILE A 333 9.79 -12.29 -2.09
N LYS A 334 8.76 -12.74 -1.36
CA LYS A 334 7.74 -13.64 -1.87
C LYS A 334 6.36 -13.02 -1.72
N THR A 335 5.48 -13.26 -2.67
CA THR A 335 4.06 -12.93 -2.54
C THR A 335 3.22 -14.19 -2.63
N VAL A 336 2.17 -14.26 -1.82
CA VAL A 336 1.08 -15.20 -2.00
C VAL A 336 -0.12 -14.40 -2.48
N ARG A 337 -0.50 -14.60 -3.75
CA ARG A 337 -1.64 -13.94 -4.36
C ARG A 337 -2.93 -14.56 -3.83
N ILE A 338 -3.83 -13.71 -3.33
CA ILE A 338 -5.20 -14.05 -3.01
C ILE A 338 -6.09 -13.55 -4.14
N GLY A 339 -6.89 -14.44 -4.69
CA GLY A 339 -7.72 -14.15 -5.86
C GLY A 339 -7.00 -14.38 -7.17
N GLN A 340 -7.25 -13.52 -8.14
CA GLN A 340 -6.72 -13.66 -9.49
C GLN A 340 -5.24 -13.29 -9.59
N GLY A 341 -4.49 -14.03 -10.39
CA GLY A 341 -3.05 -13.88 -10.59
C GLY A 341 -2.25 -14.99 -9.91
N GLU A 342 -0.95 -14.83 -9.88
CA GLU A 342 -0.02 -15.86 -9.42
C GLU A 342 0.86 -15.36 -8.28
N ASN A 343 1.39 -16.31 -7.49
CA ASN A 343 2.42 -16.04 -6.52
C ASN A 343 3.70 -15.61 -7.25
N ARG A 344 4.48 -14.70 -6.65
CA ARG A 344 5.69 -14.14 -7.27
C ARG A 344 6.85 -14.19 -6.27
N GLU A 345 8.07 -14.27 -6.80
CA GLU A 345 9.29 -14.27 -5.98
C GLU A 345 10.37 -13.43 -6.68
N TRP A 346 11.14 -12.68 -5.89
CA TRP A 346 12.26 -11.86 -6.33
C TRP A 346 13.42 -11.90 -5.34
N ARG A 347 14.59 -11.46 -5.82
CA ARG A 347 15.75 -11.18 -5.00
C ARG A 347 16.17 -9.73 -5.21
N TYR A 348 16.49 -9.04 -4.10
CA TYR A 348 16.98 -7.65 -4.12
C TYR A 348 18.42 -7.50 -3.58
N LYS A 349 19.00 -8.60 -3.09
CA LYS A 349 20.41 -8.70 -2.69
C LYS A 349 21.12 -9.74 -3.56
#